data_f1f93e228fd3147906c0076273b905f8
#
_entry.id   f1f93e228fd3147906c0076273b905f8
#
_cell.length_a   1.000
_cell.length_b   1.000
_cell.length_c   1.000
_cell.angle_alpha   90.00
_cell.angle_beta   90.00
_cell.angle_gamma   90.00
#
_symmetry.space_group_name_H-M   'P 1'
#
loop_
_entity.id
_entity.type
_entity.pdbx_description
1 polymer ?
#
loop_
_entity_poly.entity_id
_entity_poly.type
_entity_poly.pdbx_seq_one_letter_code
_entity_poly.pdbx_strand_id
1 'polypeptide(L)'
;MAKILVVDDERAIRNTLREILEFEGYLVDVAENGKLGLEKALANIYDLIYTDIKMPEMDGIEMLLAYRKTMKEMGAEEAPIVMISGHGTVETAVEALKNGAFDFIVKPLDLNRLLLTTKHAIEHKSLVQETLV
;
A
#
# COMPACT_ATOMS: atom_id res chain seq x y z
N MET A 1 12.01 5.65 -11.93
CA MET A 1 12.14 5.07 -10.59
C MET A 1 10.77 4.96 -9.94
N ALA A 2 10.40 3.77 -9.51
CA ALA A 2 9.09 3.58 -8.89
C ALA A 2 9.01 4.26 -7.52
N LYS A 3 7.84 4.79 -7.20
CA LYS A 3 7.58 5.53 -5.96
C LYS A 3 6.54 4.79 -5.12
N ILE A 4 6.88 4.56 -3.86
CA ILE A 4 6.08 3.76 -2.92
C ILE A 4 5.70 4.60 -1.72
N LEU A 5 4.44 4.50 -1.28
CA LEU A 5 3.97 5.09 -0.03
C LEU A 5 3.86 3.99 1.02
N VAL A 6 4.38 4.23 2.21
CA VAL A 6 4.28 3.31 3.35
C VAL A 6 3.49 3.99 4.46
N VAL A 7 2.36 3.39 4.84
CA VAL A 7 1.48 3.91 5.89
C VAL A 7 1.45 2.93 7.05
N ASP A 8 1.98 3.33 8.20
CA ASP A 8 2.00 2.51 9.41
C ASP A 8 2.13 3.43 10.62
N ASP A 9 1.41 3.15 11.70
CA ASP A 9 1.47 3.95 12.90
C ASP A 9 2.71 3.65 13.75
N GLU A 10 3.41 2.54 13.48
CA GLU A 10 4.65 2.18 14.16
C GLU A 10 5.87 2.74 13.43
N ARG A 11 6.59 3.64 14.10
CA ARG A 11 7.77 4.29 13.53
C ARG A 11 8.85 3.29 13.11
N ALA A 12 9.08 2.26 13.94
CA ALA A 12 10.08 1.23 13.64
C ALA A 12 9.77 0.49 12.33
N ILE A 13 8.50 0.16 12.12
CA ILE A 13 8.07 -0.53 10.90
C ILE A 13 8.22 0.39 9.69
N ARG A 14 7.79 1.66 9.79
CA ARG A 14 7.96 2.63 8.71
C ARG A 14 9.42 2.75 8.29
N ASN A 15 10.31 2.92 9.26
CA ASN A 15 11.74 3.08 8.98
C ASN A 15 12.34 1.82 8.37
N THR A 16 11.99 0.65 8.87
CA THR A 16 12.48 -0.62 8.34
C THR A 16 12.04 -0.82 6.89
N LEU A 17 10.77 -0.60 6.60
CA LEU A 17 10.25 -0.73 5.24
C LEU A 17 10.90 0.27 4.30
N ARG A 18 11.05 1.52 4.74
CA ARG A 18 11.70 2.54 3.93
C ARG A 18 13.14 2.16 3.59
N GLU A 19 13.91 1.72 4.58
CA GLU A 19 15.31 1.32 4.36
C GLU A 19 15.41 0.17 3.36
N ILE A 20 14.59 -0.86 3.53
CA ILE A 20 14.59 -2.02 2.65
C ILE A 20 14.24 -1.61 1.21
N LEU A 21 13.19 -0.84 1.04
CA LEU A 21 12.71 -0.46 -0.28
C LEU A 21 13.63 0.55 -0.97
N GLU A 22 14.19 1.49 -0.21
CA GLU A 22 15.18 2.43 -0.76
C GLU A 22 16.46 1.71 -1.19
N PHE A 23 16.88 0.69 -0.44
CA PHE A 23 18.03 -0.13 -0.82
C PHE A 23 17.82 -0.82 -2.17
N GLU A 24 16.56 -1.18 -2.47
CA GLU A 24 16.20 -1.79 -3.76
C GLU A 24 16.05 -0.77 -4.89
N GLY A 25 16.25 0.50 -4.60
CA GLY A 25 16.21 1.56 -5.62
C GLY A 25 14.87 2.28 -5.77
N TYR A 26 13.91 2.03 -4.89
CA TYR A 26 12.63 2.71 -4.93
C TYR A 26 12.67 4.05 -4.19
N LEU A 27 11.85 5.00 -4.63
CA LEU A 27 11.58 6.22 -3.89
C LEU A 27 10.48 5.91 -2.87
N VAL A 28 10.65 6.33 -1.63
CA VAL A 28 9.69 5.99 -0.57
C VAL A 28 9.25 7.21 0.22
N ASP A 29 7.93 7.42 0.28
CA ASP A 29 7.31 8.36 1.19
C ASP A 29 6.67 7.57 2.33
N VAL A 30 6.54 8.18 3.49
CA VAL A 30 5.92 7.54 4.66
C VAL A 30 4.80 8.40 5.22
N ALA A 31 3.83 7.76 5.85
CA ALA A 31 2.77 8.43 6.60
C ALA A 31 2.51 7.65 7.90
N GLU A 32 2.22 8.37 8.98
CA GLU A 32 2.09 7.76 10.31
C GLU A 32 0.68 7.31 10.67
N ASN A 33 -0.31 7.62 9.83
CA ASN A 33 -1.69 7.18 10.05
C ASN A 33 -2.46 7.15 8.72
N GLY A 34 -3.65 6.56 8.76
CA GLY A 34 -4.47 6.41 7.56
C GLY A 34 -4.93 7.73 6.95
N LYS A 35 -5.20 8.73 7.77
CA LYS A 35 -5.64 10.04 7.29
C LYS A 35 -4.53 10.74 6.51
N LEU A 36 -3.32 10.80 7.07
CA LEU A 36 -2.16 11.37 6.38
C LEU A 36 -1.78 10.53 5.16
N GLY A 37 -1.89 9.21 5.26
CA GLY A 37 -1.67 8.31 4.13
C GLY A 37 -2.61 8.61 2.98
N LEU A 38 -3.89 8.78 3.27
CA LEU A 38 -4.89 9.13 2.27
C LEU A 38 -4.58 10.49 1.61
N GLU A 39 -4.25 11.49 2.41
CA GLU A 39 -3.89 12.82 1.90
C GLU A 39 -2.71 12.73 0.93
N LYS A 40 -1.66 12.01 1.30
CA LYS A 40 -0.49 11.82 0.43
C LYS A 40 -0.84 11.04 -0.83
N ALA A 41 -1.62 9.98 -0.68
CA ALA A 41 -2.03 9.13 -1.80
C ALA A 41 -2.82 9.90 -2.86
N LEU A 42 -3.66 10.84 -2.42
CA LEU A 42 -4.46 11.67 -3.33
C LEU A 42 -3.67 12.82 -3.94
N ALA A 43 -2.63 13.31 -3.26
CA ALA A 43 -1.83 14.44 -3.70
C ALA A 43 -0.64 14.04 -4.59
N ASN A 44 -0.28 12.78 -4.65
CA ASN A 44 0.88 12.28 -5.38
C ASN A 44 0.53 11.04 -6.19
N ILE A 45 1.37 10.72 -7.16
CA ILE A 45 1.23 9.50 -7.95
C ILE A 45 2.20 8.45 -7.39
N TYR A 46 1.67 7.34 -6.92
CA TYR A 46 2.46 6.21 -6.43
C TYR A 46 2.31 5.00 -7.31
N ASP A 47 3.33 4.17 -7.34
CA ASP A 47 3.29 2.89 -8.06
C ASP A 47 2.81 1.76 -7.17
N LEU A 48 2.86 1.97 -5.86
CA LEU A 48 2.44 1.01 -4.85
C LEU A 48 2.21 1.72 -3.51
N ILE A 49 1.19 1.29 -2.78
CA ILE A 49 0.92 1.77 -1.42
C ILE A 49 0.90 0.57 -0.48
N TYR A 50 1.77 0.59 0.53
CA TYR A 50 1.70 -0.34 1.65
C TYR A 50 0.97 0.33 2.80
N THR A 51 0.02 -0.35 3.42
CA THR A 51 -0.66 0.19 4.60
C THR A 51 -0.89 -0.89 5.65
N ASP A 52 -0.66 -0.53 6.92
CA ASP A 52 -1.10 -1.32 8.04
C ASP A 52 -2.64 -1.29 8.08
N ILE A 53 -3.25 -2.30 8.64
CA ILE A 53 -4.71 -2.35 8.79
C ILE A 53 -5.14 -1.61 10.05
N LYS A 54 -4.58 -1.98 11.21
CA LYS A 54 -4.98 -1.40 12.49
C LYS A 54 -4.23 -0.13 12.79
N MET A 55 -4.90 1.00 12.62
CA MET A 55 -4.36 2.33 12.91
C MET A 55 -5.45 3.17 13.58
N PRO A 56 -5.08 4.11 14.48
CA PRO A 56 -6.05 5.00 15.09
C PRO A 56 -6.79 5.85 14.06
N GLU A 57 -8.02 6.21 14.35
CA GLU A 57 -8.90 7.10 13.57
C GLU A 57 -9.35 6.51 12.23
N MET A 58 -8.43 6.16 11.35
CA MET A 58 -8.74 5.58 10.05
C MET A 58 -7.87 4.35 9.85
N ASP A 59 -8.46 3.16 9.78
CA ASP A 59 -7.73 1.93 9.53
C ASP A 59 -7.38 1.78 8.04
N GLY A 60 -6.58 0.75 7.73
CA GLY A 60 -6.11 0.53 6.36
C GLY A 60 -7.21 0.21 5.36
N ILE A 61 -8.26 -0.49 5.80
CA ILE A 61 -9.39 -0.83 4.93
C ILE A 61 -10.22 0.42 4.64
N GLU A 62 -10.47 1.24 5.66
CA GLU A 62 -11.15 2.53 5.47
C GLU A 62 -10.38 3.43 4.52
N MET A 63 -9.04 3.47 4.67
CA MET A 63 -8.18 4.24 3.78
C MET A 63 -8.26 3.72 2.33
N LEU A 64 -8.21 2.41 2.15
CA LEU A 64 -8.34 1.77 0.85
C LEU A 64 -9.65 2.16 0.16
N LEU A 65 -10.76 2.05 0.87
CA LEU A 65 -12.09 2.37 0.33
C LEU A 65 -12.21 3.85 -0.04
N ALA A 66 -11.74 4.75 0.84
CA ALA A 66 -11.78 6.19 0.59
C ALA A 66 -10.90 6.56 -0.61
N TYR A 67 -9.71 5.99 -0.70
CA TYR A 67 -8.78 6.22 -1.81
C TYR A 67 -9.40 5.78 -3.14
N ARG A 68 -9.91 4.55 -3.20
CA ARG A 68 -10.50 4.02 -4.42
C ARG A 68 -11.72 4.82 -4.87
N LYS A 69 -12.58 5.19 -3.93
CA LYS A 69 -13.76 6.00 -4.24
C LYS A 69 -13.36 7.34 -4.85
N THR A 70 -12.43 8.04 -4.22
CA THR A 70 -11.98 9.36 -4.70
C THR A 70 -11.27 9.26 -6.05
N MET A 71 -10.39 8.29 -6.21
CA MET A 71 -9.68 8.09 -7.49
C MET A 71 -10.65 7.79 -8.62
N LYS A 72 -11.66 6.99 -8.35
CA LYS A 72 -12.70 6.66 -9.34
C LYS A 72 -13.50 7.90 -9.73
N GLU A 73 -13.89 8.71 -8.75
CA GLU A 73 -14.62 9.96 -9.00
C GLU A 73 -13.80 10.95 -9.83
N MET A 74 -12.47 10.96 -9.60
CA MET A 74 -11.54 11.82 -10.35
C MET A 74 -11.17 11.26 -11.73
N GLY A 75 -11.57 10.04 -12.02
CA GLY A 75 -11.13 9.36 -13.24
C GLY A 75 -9.63 9.09 -13.27
N ALA A 76 -9.01 9.03 -12.11
CA ALA A 76 -7.57 8.83 -11.99
C ALA A 76 -7.21 7.35 -11.82
N GLU A 77 -5.99 7.00 -12.21
CA GLU A 77 -5.49 5.64 -12.10
C GLU A 77 -5.07 5.33 -10.66
N GLU A 78 -5.56 4.21 -10.14
CA GLU A 78 -5.27 3.78 -8.77
C GLU A 78 -3.93 3.05 -8.69
N ALA A 79 -3.17 3.35 -7.62
CA ALA A 79 -2.02 2.53 -7.26
C ALA A 79 -2.52 1.25 -6.58
N PRO A 80 -1.87 0.10 -6.79
CA PRO A 80 -2.18 -1.09 -6.03
C PRO A 80 -1.88 -0.86 -4.54
N ILE A 81 -2.74 -1.40 -3.68
CA ILE A 81 -2.57 -1.29 -2.23
C ILE A 81 -2.34 -2.68 -1.66
N VAL A 82 -1.27 -2.84 -0.90
CA VAL A 82 -0.93 -4.08 -0.19
C VAL A 82 -1.09 -3.83 1.30
N MET A 83 -1.88 -4.67 1.96
CA MET A 83 -2.08 -4.60 3.41
C MET A 83 -0.97 -5.33 4.13
N ILE A 84 -0.51 -4.74 5.25
CA ILE A 84 0.45 -5.37 6.15
C ILE A 84 -0.17 -5.38 7.54
N SER A 85 -0.23 -6.54 8.19
CA SER A 85 -0.86 -6.63 9.51
C SER A 85 -0.17 -7.62 10.44
N GLY A 86 0.00 -7.20 11.70
CA GLY A 86 0.46 -8.08 12.76
C GLY A 86 -0.64 -8.95 13.36
N HIS A 87 -1.88 -8.66 13.01
CA HIS A 87 -3.06 -9.35 13.52
C HIS A 87 -3.85 -9.99 12.38
N GLY A 88 -3.13 -10.54 11.41
CA GLY A 88 -3.74 -11.11 10.22
C GLY A 88 -4.51 -12.40 10.52
N THR A 89 -5.83 -12.36 10.35
CA THR A 89 -6.66 -13.56 10.30
C THR A 89 -7.03 -13.78 8.84
N VAL A 90 -7.44 -14.99 8.51
CA VAL A 90 -7.93 -15.31 7.16
C VAL A 90 -9.10 -14.38 6.81
N GLU A 91 -9.99 -14.12 7.77
CA GLU A 91 -11.14 -13.24 7.58
C GLU A 91 -10.73 -11.81 7.20
N THR A 92 -9.75 -11.26 7.91
CA THR A 92 -9.25 -9.90 7.62
C THR A 92 -8.61 -9.83 6.25
N ALA A 93 -7.82 -10.84 5.88
CA ALA A 93 -7.19 -10.91 4.56
C ALA A 93 -8.25 -10.98 3.45
N VAL A 94 -9.26 -11.82 3.64
CA VAL A 94 -10.37 -11.95 2.68
C VAL A 94 -11.11 -10.63 2.53
N GLU A 95 -11.41 -9.95 3.64
CA GLU A 95 -12.07 -8.64 3.62
C GLU A 95 -11.26 -7.61 2.83
N ALA A 96 -9.96 -7.52 3.10
CA ALA A 96 -9.09 -6.59 2.39
C ALA A 96 -9.08 -6.87 0.88
N LEU A 97 -8.92 -8.12 0.49
CA LEU A 97 -8.90 -8.51 -0.91
C LEU A 97 -10.24 -8.27 -1.61
N LYS A 98 -11.36 -8.54 -0.93
CA LYS A 98 -12.69 -8.25 -1.46
C LYS A 98 -12.92 -6.76 -1.70
N ASN A 99 -12.31 -5.92 -0.89
CA ASN A 99 -12.42 -4.46 -1.02
C ASN A 99 -11.42 -3.88 -2.03
N GLY A 100 -10.61 -4.72 -2.64
CA GLY A 100 -9.75 -4.33 -3.74
C GLY A 100 -8.26 -4.22 -3.42
N ALA A 101 -7.81 -4.72 -2.25
CA ALA A 101 -6.38 -4.80 -1.98
C ALA A 101 -5.72 -5.76 -2.97
N PHE A 102 -4.52 -5.42 -3.40
CA PHE A 102 -3.76 -6.24 -4.33
C PHE A 102 -3.25 -7.53 -3.64
N ASP A 103 -2.79 -7.39 -2.40
CA ASP A 103 -2.26 -8.52 -1.63
C ASP A 103 -2.29 -8.21 -0.14
N PHE A 104 -1.94 -9.18 0.67
CA PHE A 104 -1.95 -9.12 2.12
C PHE A 104 -0.70 -9.82 2.66
N ILE A 105 0.06 -9.12 3.49
CA ILE A 105 1.28 -9.66 4.12
C ILE A 105 1.13 -9.61 5.64
N VAL A 106 1.48 -10.71 6.31
CA VAL A 106 1.41 -10.82 7.77
C VAL A 106 2.77 -10.47 8.38
N LYS A 107 2.76 -9.72 9.49
CA LYS A 107 3.97 -9.48 10.29
C LYS A 107 4.25 -10.73 11.16
N PRO A 108 5.52 -11.05 11.46
CA PRO A 108 6.73 -10.34 11.08
C PRO A 108 7.01 -10.47 9.58
N LEU A 109 7.60 -9.42 9.02
CA LEU A 109 7.82 -9.36 7.58
C LEU A 109 8.91 -10.33 7.12
N ASP A 110 8.57 -11.14 6.13
CA ASP A 110 9.54 -11.95 5.40
C ASP A 110 10.09 -11.07 4.27
N LEU A 111 11.40 -10.85 4.26
CA LEU A 111 12.05 -9.98 3.29
C LEU A 111 11.78 -10.44 1.85
N ASN A 112 11.92 -11.74 1.58
CA ASN A 112 11.69 -12.29 0.24
C ASN A 112 10.24 -12.07 -0.20
N ARG A 113 9.29 -12.29 0.70
CA ARG A 113 7.87 -12.07 0.42
C ARG A 113 7.59 -10.60 0.11
N LEU A 114 8.18 -9.69 0.90
CA LEU A 114 8.03 -8.25 0.70
C LEU A 114 8.55 -7.82 -0.67
N LEU A 115 9.76 -8.22 -1.02
CA LEU A 115 10.39 -7.84 -2.28
C LEU A 115 9.65 -8.42 -3.48
N LEU A 116 9.20 -9.66 -3.39
CA LEU A 116 8.44 -10.30 -4.46
C LEU A 116 7.08 -9.62 -4.65
N THR A 117 6.37 -9.34 -3.58
CA THR A 117 5.07 -8.64 -3.63
C THR A 117 5.22 -7.24 -4.21
N THR A 118 6.28 -6.52 -3.82
CA THR A 118 6.58 -5.19 -4.35
C THR A 118 6.77 -5.24 -5.86
N LYS A 119 7.57 -6.18 -6.33
CA LYS A 119 7.82 -6.34 -7.77
C LYS A 119 6.53 -6.67 -8.52
N HIS A 120 5.74 -7.60 -8.03
CA HIS A 120 4.49 -8.01 -8.67
C HIS A 120 3.48 -6.86 -8.72
N ALA A 121 3.34 -6.09 -7.65
CA ALA A 121 2.40 -4.97 -7.60
C ALA A 121 2.78 -3.88 -8.61
N ILE A 122 4.05 -3.53 -8.69
CA ILE A 122 4.54 -2.51 -9.62
C ILE A 122 4.41 -2.98 -11.07
N GLU A 123 4.72 -4.24 -11.35
CA GLU A 123 4.54 -4.82 -12.68
C GLU A 123 3.07 -4.85 -13.07
N HIS A 124 2.17 -5.17 -12.13
CA HIS A 124 0.73 -5.19 -12.37
C HIS A 124 0.22 -3.82 -12.80
N LYS A 125 0.61 -2.75 -12.12
CA LYS A 125 0.23 -1.39 -12.48
C LYS A 125 0.73 -1.03 -13.88
N SER A 126 1.97 -1.37 -14.19
CA SER A 126 2.56 -1.11 -15.50
C SER A 126 1.81 -1.84 -16.61
N LEU A 127 1.42 -3.11 -16.41
CA LEU A 127 0.65 -3.88 -17.39
C LEU A 127 -0.74 -3.28 -17.61
N VAL A 128 -1.40 -2.82 -16.57
CA VAL A 128 -2.72 -2.17 -16.66
C VAL A 128 -2.61 -0.89 -17.48
N GLN A 129 -1.57 -0.09 -17.27
CA GLN A 129 -1.31 1.13 -18.06
C GLN A 129 -1.09 0.81 -19.53
N GLU A 130 -0.31 -0.20 -19.85
CA GLU A 130 -0.05 -0.63 -21.22
C GLU A 130 -1.34 -1.10 -21.90
N THR A 131 -2.21 -1.78 -21.18
CA THR A 131 -3.48 -2.26 -21.71
C THR A 131 -4.44 -1.12 -22.02
N LEU A 132 -4.38 -0.03 -21.28
CA LEU A 132 -5.26 1.13 -21.46
C LEU A 132 -4.81 2.04 -22.61
N VAL A 133 -3.61 1.91 -23.06
CA VAL A 133 -3.06 2.66 -24.18
C VAL A 133 -3.39 1.96 -25.49
#